data_c7e50f2b1404c396e78916745165ef3f
#
_entry.id   c7e50f2b1404c396e78916745165ef3f
#
_cell.length_a   1.000
_cell.length_b   1.000
_cell.length_c   1.000
_cell.angle_alpha   90.00
_cell.angle_beta   90.00
_cell.angle_gamma   90.00
#
_symmetry.space_group_name_H-M   'P 1'
#
loop_
_entity.id
_entity.type
_entity.pdbx_description
1 polymer ?
#
loop_
_entity_poly.entity_id
_entity_poly.type
_entity_poly.pdbx_seq_one_letter_code
_entity_poly.pdbx_strand_id
1 'polypeptide(L)'
;MKKFIQTIKNIWSIEELRNKIVFTLVLIFIYRVGSFIVLPGIDPNKLANLSNSTKTGMLGLLDAFVGGAFHKASIFALGIMPYISASIFMQLMTILVPQMAKIQKEGESGRKKINQWTRYLTVIVTAFQAAAYIGYLKSPGNADAIIPAFSSYFWLSTVVILTVGTLFVMWLGEKITDKGLGNGTSIIIMVGILARLPQAFGQEWAARSTRGAGGLLIMLIEIVFLIAVILGIIMLVQGTRKVPVNYAKQIVGNRQFGGARNFLPLKVNASGVMPIIFAQAILFLPTVFTGFKGEGWARHFTDHTDVIYMIVYSFCVIAFTFLYTALIFNPKQMADELKRNNGFIPGVKPGQPTADYIGTIMDRITLPGAVLLALVGILPGIFQLLFGMTQGFATFFGGTSLLIMVGVILDTLQQIETQLLMRQYDGLMSSGRIQGRQAVTSGI
;
A
#
# COMPACT_ATOMS: atom_id res chain seq x y z
N MET A 1 26.61 -2.75 13.90
CA MET A 1 26.67 -4.02 13.19
C MET A 1 26.41 -5.24 14.09
N LYS A 2 27.09 -5.43 15.24
CA LYS A 2 26.88 -6.60 16.13
C LYS A 2 25.41 -6.78 16.58
N LYS A 3 24.72 -5.71 16.99
CA LYS A 3 23.29 -5.77 17.37
C LYS A 3 22.36 -6.20 16.22
N PHE A 4 22.60 -5.70 15.00
CA PHE A 4 21.81 -6.05 13.82
C PHE A 4 21.96 -7.54 13.45
N ILE A 5 23.19 -8.05 13.44
CA ILE A 5 23.47 -9.48 13.20
C ILE A 5 22.81 -10.35 14.28
N GLN A 6 22.84 -9.90 15.54
CA GLN A 6 22.22 -10.59 16.67
C GLN A 6 20.69 -10.63 16.55
N THR A 7 20.08 -9.51 16.11
CA THR A 7 18.63 -9.45 15.83
C THR A 7 18.24 -10.41 14.71
N ILE A 8 19.00 -10.46 13.60
CA ILE A 8 18.74 -11.42 12.51
C ILE A 8 18.89 -12.85 13.01
N LYS A 9 19.92 -13.15 13.79
CA LYS A 9 20.12 -14.48 14.37
C LYS A 9 18.97 -14.88 15.29
N ASN A 10 18.47 -13.98 16.10
CA ASN A 10 17.32 -14.19 16.97
C ASN A 10 16.03 -14.43 16.17
N ILE A 11 15.79 -13.67 15.08
CA ILE A 11 14.67 -13.88 14.17
C ILE A 11 14.71 -15.27 13.56
N TRP A 12 15.91 -15.71 13.10
CA TRP A 12 16.08 -17.02 12.46
C TRP A 12 16.02 -18.20 13.43
N SER A 13 16.31 -17.97 14.71
CA SER A 13 16.22 -19.00 15.76
C SER A 13 14.77 -19.36 16.13
N ILE A 14 13.79 -18.51 15.79
CA ILE A 14 12.36 -18.75 16.06
C ILE A 14 11.77 -19.49 14.86
N GLU A 15 11.45 -20.77 15.06
CA GLU A 15 10.99 -21.66 14.00
C GLU A 15 9.69 -21.15 13.31
N GLU A 16 8.73 -20.68 14.10
CA GLU A 16 7.47 -20.13 13.57
C GLU A 16 7.70 -18.92 12.68
N LEU A 17 8.54 -17.98 13.12
CA LEU A 17 8.82 -16.76 12.37
C LEU A 17 9.65 -17.06 11.10
N ARG A 18 10.62 -17.98 11.20
CA ARG A 18 11.38 -18.47 10.06
C ARG A 18 10.48 -19.10 9.00
N ASN A 19 9.54 -19.96 9.42
CA ASN A 19 8.61 -20.62 8.51
C ASN A 19 7.70 -19.60 7.81
N LYS A 20 7.19 -18.56 8.50
CA LYS A 20 6.41 -17.47 7.90
C LYS A 20 7.23 -16.67 6.90
N ILE A 21 8.49 -16.34 7.21
CA ILE A 21 9.40 -15.64 6.29
C ILE A 21 9.64 -16.46 5.03
N VAL A 22 10.04 -17.73 5.19
CA VAL A 22 10.33 -18.63 4.05
C VAL A 22 9.08 -18.81 3.18
N PHE A 23 7.92 -19.02 3.79
CA PHE A 23 6.67 -19.14 3.07
C PHE A 23 6.35 -17.90 2.24
N THR A 24 6.51 -16.70 2.84
CA THR A 24 6.31 -15.43 2.13
C THR A 24 7.27 -15.28 0.96
N LEU A 25 8.57 -15.59 1.15
CA LEU A 25 9.57 -15.50 0.08
C LEU A 25 9.30 -16.48 -1.06
N VAL A 26 8.85 -17.71 -0.78
CA VAL A 26 8.47 -18.70 -1.81
C VAL A 26 7.30 -18.19 -2.65
N LEU A 27 6.24 -17.64 -2.02
CA LEU A 27 5.10 -17.10 -2.76
C LEU A 27 5.48 -15.86 -3.60
N ILE A 28 6.35 -15.01 -3.09
CA ILE A 28 6.92 -13.87 -3.84
C ILE A 28 7.71 -14.37 -5.06
N PHE A 29 8.51 -15.42 -4.89
CA PHE A 29 9.27 -16.01 -5.99
C PHE A 29 8.34 -16.55 -7.09
N ILE A 30 7.27 -17.25 -6.73
CA ILE A 30 6.24 -17.74 -7.68
C ILE A 30 5.62 -16.55 -8.45
N TYR A 31 5.25 -15.48 -7.75
CA TYR A 31 4.74 -14.27 -8.38
C TYR A 31 5.75 -13.67 -9.38
N ARG A 32 7.03 -13.61 -9.01
CA ARG A 32 8.07 -13.04 -9.88
C ARG A 32 8.31 -13.89 -11.13
N VAL A 33 8.34 -15.23 -11.00
CA VAL A 33 8.44 -16.12 -12.15
C VAL A 33 7.31 -15.90 -13.14
N GLY A 34 6.06 -15.84 -12.66
CA GLY A 34 4.89 -15.59 -13.51
C GLY A 34 4.90 -14.21 -14.20
N SER A 35 5.56 -13.22 -13.60
CA SER A 35 5.72 -11.88 -14.22
C SER A 35 6.61 -11.87 -15.47
N PHE A 36 7.36 -12.95 -15.73
CA PHE A 36 8.21 -13.08 -16.93
C PHE A 36 7.58 -13.98 -18.01
N ILE A 37 6.50 -14.70 -17.70
CA ILE A 37 5.83 -15.56 -18.68
C ILE A 37 4.96 -14.68 -19.57
N VAL A 38 5.29 -14.59 -20.84
CA VAL A 38 4.59 -13.77 -21.84
C VAL A 38 3.26 -14.43 -22.23
N LEU A 39 2.25 -13.61 -22.54
CA LEU A 39 0.93 -14.06 -23.03
C LEU A 39 1.07 -14.84 -24.34
N PRO A 40 0.35 -15.94 -24.49
CA PRO A 40 0.29 -16.69 -25.76
C PRO A 40 -0.19 -15.77 -26.91
N GLY A 41 0.47 -15.87 -28.05
CA GLY A 41 0.16 -15.06 -29.23
C GLY A 41 0.88 -13.73 -29.31
N ILE A 42 1.85 -13.45 -28.43
CA ILE A 42 2.71 -12.28 -28.46
C ILE A 42 4.16 -12.70 -28.71
N ASP A 43 4.83 -12.01 -29.62
CA ASP A 43 6.26 -12.21 -29.90
C ASP A 43 7.12 -11.40 -28.91
N PRO A 44 7.91 -12.07 -28.03
CA PRO A 44 8.76 -11.39 -27.04
C PRO A 44 9.77 -10.43 -27.68
N ASN A 45 10.25 -10.71 -28.90
CA ASN A 45 11.28 -9.90 -29.56
C ASN A 45 10.75 -8.54 -30.02
N LYS A 46 9.45 -8.42 -30.25
CA LYS A 46 8.81 -7.18 -30.70
C LYS A 46 8.27 -6.32 -29.56
N LEU A 47 8.45 -6.74 -28.30
CA LEU A 47 8.01 -6.00 -27.11
C LEU A 47 8.83 -4.72 -26.83
N ALA A 48 9.95 -4.48 -27.54
CA ALA A 48 10.77 -3.28 -27.34
C ALA A 48 9.98 -1.98 -27.60
N ASN A 49 9.09 -1.96 -28.60
CA ASN A 49 8.22 -0.83 -28.91
C ASN A 49 7.19 -0.59 -27.78
N LEU A 50 6.63 -1.66 -27.22
CA LEU A 50 5.73 -1.61 -26.06
C LEU A 50 6.43 -1.01 -24.83
N SER A 51 7.68 -1.40 -24.60
CA SER A 51 8.50 -0.84 -23.52
C SER A 51 8.71 0.68 -23.67
N ASN A 52 8.87 1.18 -24.87
CA ASN A 52 9.07 2.62 -25.10
C ASN A 52 7.78 3.42 -24.94
N SER A 53 6.65 2.90 -25.37
CA SER A 53 5.33 3.56 -25.21
C SER A 53 4.81 3.54 -23.76
N THR A 54 5.24 2.58 -22.93
CA THR A 54 4.89 2.52 -21.51
C THR A 54 5.82 3.33 -20.59
N LYS A 55 6.94 3.86 -21.10
CA LYS A 55 7.86 4.65 -20.26
C LYS A 55 7.31 6.02 -19.87
N THR A 56 6.33 6.53 -20.58
CA THR A 56 5.81 7.89 -20.39
C THR A 56 4.40 7.86 -19.77
N GLY A 57 4.11 8.82 -18.88
CA GLY A 57 2.78 9.04 -18.33
C GLY A 57 2.27 7.98 -17.36
N MET A 58 0.96 7.88 -17.28
CA MET A 58 0.22 7.04 -16.34
C MET A 58 0.47 5.54 -16.54
N LEU A 59 0.70 5.09 -17.77
CA LEU A 59 1.04 3.69 -18.07
C LEU A 59 2.36 3.27 -17.43
N GLY A 60 3.33 4.19 -17.32
CA GLY A 60 4.58 3.96 -16.62
C GLY A 60 4.41 3.70 -15.13
N LEU A 61 3.46 4.39 -14.49
CA LEU A 61 3.12 4.12 -13.07
C LEU A 61 2.45 2.75 -12.91
N LEU A 62 1.46 2.42 -13.75
CA LEU A 62 0.81 1.10 -13.71
C LEU A 62 1.84 -0.01 -13.85
N ASP A 63 2.75 0.14 -14.82
CA ASP A 63 3.82 -0.81 -15.04
C ASP A 63 4.81 -0.89 -13.86
N ALA A 64 5.06 0.23 -13.17
CA ALA A 64 5.87 0.25 -11.95
C ALA A 64 5.23 -0.57 -10.81
N PHE A 65 3.92 -0.47 -10.60
CA PHE A 65 3.21 -1.25 -9.58
C PHE A 65 3.22 -2.76 -9.82
N VAL A 66 3.16 -3.15 -11.10
CA VAL A 66 3.17 -4.57 -11.49
C VAL A 66 4.60 -5.11 -11.66
N GLY A 67 5.61 -4.25 -11.47
CA GLY A 67 7.03 -4.64 -11.55
C GLY A 67 7.50 -4.97 -12.95
N GLY A 68 6.97 -4.28 -13.95
CA GLY A 68 7.36 -4.44 -15.34
C GLY A 68 6.62 -5.56 -16.10
N ALA A 69 5.62 -6.19 -15.50
CA ALA A 69 4.86 -7.24 -16.15
C ALA A 69 3.89 -6.70 -17.22
N PHE A 70 3.49 -5.42 -17.11
CA PHE A 70 2.60 -4.77 -18.06
C PHE A 70 3.26 -4.59 -19.43
N HIS A 71 4.46 -4.00 -19.51
CA HIS A 71 5.17 -3.80 -20.77
C HIS A 71 5.74 -5.10 -21.37
N LYS A 72 5.94 -6.13 -20.53
CA LYS A 72 6.34 -7.47 -20.97
C LYS A 72 5.19 -8.30 -21.49
N ALA A 73 3.97 -7.77 -21.47
CA ALA A 73 2.74 -8.49 -21.80
C ALA A 73 2.68 -9.89 -21.15
N SER A 74 2.94 -9.93 -19.83
CA SER A 74 2.97 -11.19 -19.10
C SER A 74 1.55 -11.65 -18.71
N ILE A 75 1.45 -12.91 -18.25
CA ILE A 75 0.18 -13.46 -17.70
C ILE A 75 -0.30 -12.69 -16.46
N PHE A 76 0.61 -11.97 -15.78
CA PHE A 76 0.30 -11.10 -14.65
C PHE A 76 0.38 -9.61 -15.02
N ALA A 77 0.13 -9.25 -16.29
CA ALA A 77 0.24 -7.87 -16.76
C ALA A 77 -0.64 -6.87 -16.00
N LEU A 78 -1.83 -7.28 -15.54
CA LEU A 78 -2.71 -6.45 -14.71
C LEU A 78 -2.37 -6.54 -13.20
N GLY A 79 -1.61 -7.55 -12.80
CA GLY A 79 -1.20 -7.77 -11.41
C GLY A 79 -2.36 -7.80 -10.43
N ILE A 80 -2.21 -7.08 -9.32
CA ILE A 80 -3.22 -6.99 -8.25
C ILE A 80 -4.12 -5.75 -8.38
N MET A 81 -3.88 -4.87 -9.38
CA MET A 81 -4.60 -3.61 -9.54
C MET A 81 -6.13 -3.76 -9.65
N PRO A 82 -6.69 -4.72 -10.42
CA PRO A 82 -8.13 -4.92 -10.49
C PRO A 82 -8.75 -5.24 -9.13
N TYR A 83 -8.06 -6.03 -8.32
CA TYR A 83 -8.50 -6.37 -6.95
C TYR A 83 -8.49 -5.13 -6.05
N ILE A 84 -7.47 -4.27 -6.13
CA ILE A 84 -7.42 -3.02 -5.37
C ILE A 84 -8.60 -2.13 -5.76
N SER A 85 -8.86 -1.96 -7.06
CA SER A 85 -9.98 -1.16 -7.55
C SER A 85 -11.33 -1.71 -7.06
N ALA A 86 -11.52 -3.03 -7.09
CA ALA A 86 -12.71 -3.69 -6.58
C ALA A 86 -12.85 -3.53 -5.05
N SER A 87 -11.77 -3.68 -4.30
CA SER A 87 -11.75 -3.51 -2.84
C SER A 87 -12.10 -2.09 -2.44
N ILE A 88 -11.54 -1.11 -3.15
CA ILE A 88 -11.84 0.31 -2.98
C ILE A 88 -13.32 0.58 -3.22
N PHE A 89 -13.87 0.08 -4.35
CA PHE A 89 -15.28 0.24 -4.66
C PHE A 89 -16.18 -0.36 -3.57
N MET A 90 -15.86 -1.58 -3.11
CA MET A 90 -16.61 -2.22 -2.02
C MET A 90 -16.53 -1.45 -0.71
N GLN A 91 -15.38 -0.87 -0.36
CA GLN A 91 -15.25 -0.02 0.82
C GLN A 91 -16.13 1.24 0.72
N LEU A 92 -16.17 1.90 -0.45
CA LEU A 92 -17.07 3.02 -0.69
C LEU A 92 -18.54 2.61 -0.58
N MET A 93 -18.89 1.45 -1.14
CA MET A 93 -20.26 0.91 -1.05
C MET A 93 -20.70 0.62 0.39
N THR A 94 -19.80 0.18 1.26
CA THR A 94 -20.13 -0.03 2.69
C THR A 94 -20.49 1.26 3.42
N ILE A 95 -20.12 2.40 2.86
CA ILE A 95 -20.42 3.73 3.41
C ILE A 95 -21.70 4.29 2.79
N LEU A 96 -21.81 4.22 1.46
CA LEU A 96 -22.91 4.81 0.72
C LEU A 96 -24.21 4.04 0.91
N VAL A 97 -24.11 2.71 1.08
CA VAL A 97 -25.28 1.82 1.18
C VAL A 97 -25.50 1.35 2.61
N PRO A 98 -26.58 1.78 3.29
CA PRO A 98 -26.85 1.41 4.68
C PRO A 98 -26.94 -0.10 4.94
N GLN A 99 -27.39 -0.87 3.95
CA GLN A 99 -27.45 -2.34 4.04
C GLN A 99 -26.07 -2.97 4.14
N MET A 100 -25.11 -2.47 3.35
CA MET A 100 -23.70 -2.91 3.38
C MET A 100 -23.03 -2.53 4.72
N ALA A 101 -23.34 -1.34 5.25
CA ALA A 101 -22.87 -0.90 6.54
C ALA A 101 -23.37 -1.82 7.69
N LYS A 102 -24.60 -2.35 7.59
CA LYS A 102 -25.13 -3.33 8.56
C LYS A 102 -24.35 -4.64 8.50
N ILE A 103 -24.10 -5.16 7.28
CA ILE A 103 -23.32 -6.39 7.08
C ILE A 103 -21.90 -6.25 7.65
N GLN A 104 -21.25 -5.09 7.45
CA GLN A 104 -19.92 -4.84 8.02
C GLN A 104 -19.92 -4.90 9.56
N LYS A 105 -21.02 -4.48 10.21
CA LYS A 105 -21.19 -4.53 11.66
C LYS A 105 -21.48 -5.94 12.21
N GLU A 106 -21.82 -6.93 11.37
CA GLU A 106 -21.99 -8.34 11.76
C GLU A 106 -20.68 -9.03 12.18
N GLY A 107 -19.56 -8.31 12.19
CA GLY A 107 -18.26 -8.82 12.61
C GLY A 107 -17.59 -9.70 11.56
N GLU A 108 -17.06 -10.86 11.96
CA GLU A 108 -16.25 -11.71 11.09
C GLU A 108 -17.07 -12.32 9.92
N SER A 109 -18.32 -12.70 10.17
CA SER A 109 -19.23 -13.22 9.14
C SER A 109 -19.50 -12.18 8.05
N GLY A 110 -19.77 -10.94 8.44
CA GLY A 110 -20.00 -9.83 7.50
C GLY A 110 -18.76 -9.52 6.67
N ARG A 111 -17.57 -9.50 7.29
CA ARG A 111 -16.30 -9.33 6.58
C ARG A 111 -16.06 -10.41 5.53
N LYS A 112 -16.36 -11.68 5.84
CA LYS A 112 -16.24 -12.79 4.88
C LYS A 112 -17.15 -12.58 3.67
N LYS A 113 -18.41 -12.14 3.88
CA LYS A 113 -19.35 -11.83 2.78
C LYS A 113 -18.84 -10.69 1.90
N ILE A 114 -18.36 -9.60 2.50
CA ILE A 114 -17.80 -8.45 1.76
C ILE A 114 -16.58 -8.89 0.95
N ASN A 115 -15.69 -9.70 1.51
CA ASN A 115 -14.53 -10.23 0.79
C ASN A 115 -14.94 -11.11 -0.40
N GLN A 116 -15.98 -11.94 -0.28
CA GLN A 116 -16.50 -12.73 -1.40
C GLN A 116 -17.04 -11.84 -2.52
N TRP A 117 -17.80 -10.80 -2.19
CA TRP A 117 -18.32 -9.86 -3.19
C TRP A 117 -17.18 -9.09 -3.87
N THR A 118 -16.15 -8.72 -3.10
CA THR A 118 -14.94 -8.12 -3.67
C THR A 118 -14.28 -9.03 -4.69
N ARG A 119 -14.20 -10.34 -4.44
CA ARG A 119 -13.65 -11.32 -5.40
C ARG A 119 -14.49 -11.40 -6.68
N TYR A 120 -15.84 -11.47 -6.58
CA TYR A 120 -16.70 -11.45 -7.75
C TYR A 120 -16.57 -10.16 -8.56
N LEU A 121 -16.54 -9.03 -7.86
CA LEU A 121 -16.33 -7.73 -8.50
C LEU A 121 -14.95 -7.65 -9.19
N THR A 122 -13.92 -8.25 -8.59
CA THR A 122 -12.59 -8.32 -9.19
C THR A 122 -12.62 -9.02 -10.54
N VAL A 123 -13.37 -10.11 -10.70
CA VAL A 123 -13.51 -10.81 -12.00
C VAL A 123 -14.08 -9.88 -13.06
N ILE A 124 -15.15 -9.15 -12.72
CA ILE A 124 -15.81 -8.22 -13.65
C ILE A 124 -14.84 -7.08 -14.02
N VAL A 125 -14.23 -6.44 -13.02
CA VAL A 125 -13.26 -5.33 -13.23
C VAL A 125 -12.08 -5.80 -14.08
N THR A 126 -11.56 -7.02 -13.80
CA THR A 126 -10.43 -7.56 -14.57
C THR A 126 -10.81 -7.80 -16.03
N ALA A 127 -12.01 -8.32 -16.31
CA ALA A 127 -12.47 -8.53 -17.68
C ALA A 127 -12.54 -7.20 -18.47
N PHE A 128 -13.04 -6.13 -17.85
CA PHE A 128 -13.04 -4.79 -18.47
C PHE A 128 -11.62 -4.24 -18.68
N GLN A 129 -10.76 -4.34 -17.68
CA GLN A 129 -9.37 -3.87 -17.79
C GLN A 129 -8.56 -4.70 -18.79
N ALA A 130 -8.82 -6.01 -18.91
CA ALA A 130 -8.21 -6.87 -19.92
C ALA A 130 -8.62 -6.47 -21.32
N ALA A 131 -9.91 -6.14 -21.55
CA ALA A 131 -10.37 -5.64 -22.83
C ALA A 131 -9.70 -4.31 -23.22
N ALA A 132 -9.56 -3.38 -22.27
CA ALA A 132 -8.83 -2.13 -22.47
C ALA A 132 -7.34 -2.38 -22.78
N TYR A 133 -6.70 -3.32 -22.07
CA TYR A 133 -5.32 -3.72 -22.30
C TYR A 133 -5.11 -4.31 -23.70
N ILE A 134 -6.02 -5.13 -24.19
CA ILE A 134 -5.99 -5.65 -25.57
C ILE A 134 -6.12 -4.51 -26.59
N GLY A 135 -7.00 -3.53 -26.33
CA GLY A 135 -7.10 -2.33 -27.15
C GLY A 135 -5.76 -1.57 -27.24
N TYR A 136 -5.03 -1.47 -26.13
CA TYR A 136 -3.69 -0.90 -26.10
C TYR A 136 -2.68 -1.75 -26.89
N LEU A 137 -2.70 -3.07 -26.78
CA LEU A 137 -1.83 -3.96 -27.55
C LEU A 137 -2.10 -3.89 -29.07
N LYS A 138 -3.34 -3.64 -29.48
CA LYS A 138 -3.75 -3.49 -30.88
C LYS A 138 -3.54 -2.07 -31.44
N SER A 139 -3.06 -1.11 -30.62
CA SER A 139 -2.83 0.26 -31.10
C SER A 139 -1.74 0.34 -32.17
N PRO A 140 -1.79 1.35 -33.05
CA PRO A 140 -0.74 1.58 -34.04
C PRO A 140 0.64 1.73 -33.37
N GLY A 141 1.61 0.91 -33.78
CA GLY A 141 2.96 0.84 -33.21
C GLY A 141 3.18 -0.35 -32.24
N ASN A 142 2.13 -0.96 -31.70
CA ASN A 142 2.23 -2.13 -30.83
C ASN A 142 1.65 -3.40 -31.49
N ALA A 143 0.80 -3.24 -32.51
CA ALA A 143 0.11 -4.33 -33.18
C ALA A 143 1.05 -5.38 -33.82
N ASP A 144 2.27 -4.95 -34.19
CA ASP A 144 3.28 -5.84 -34.80
C ASP A 144 3.77 -6.94 -33.83
N ALA A 145 3.56 -6.77 -32.52
CA ALA A 145 3.90 -7.77 -31.52
C ALA A 145 2.90 -8.95 -31.48
N ILE A 146 1.71 -8.80 -32.08
CA ILE A 146 0.69 -9.86 -32.11
C ILE A 146 0.98 -10.79 -33.30
N ILE A 147 1.08 -12.10 -33.01
CA ILE A 147 1.32 -13.13 -34.03
C ILE A 147 0.03 -13.30 -34.86
N PRO A 148 0.06 -13.13 -36.21
CA PRO A 148 -1.13 -13.16 -37.04
C PRO A 148 -1.95 -14.46 -36.95
N ALA A 149 -1.27 -15.61 -36.76
CA ALA A 149 -1.91 -16.91 -36.63
C ALA A 149 -2.89 -17.04 -35.44
N PHE A 150 -2.69 -16.24 -34.39
CA PHE A 150 -3.51 -16.24 -33.17
C PHE A 150 -4.57 -15.12 -33.15
N SER A 151 -4.61 -14.26 -34.15
CA SER A 151 -5.44 -13.04 -34.17
C SER A 151 -6.93 -13.29 -33.87
N SER A 152 -7.53 -14.39 -34.34
CA SER A 152 -8.95 -14.69 -34.16
C SER A 152 -9.32 -15.06 -32.73
N TYR A 153 -8.47 -15.81 -32.04
CA TYR A 153 -8.71 -16.27 -30.66
C TYR A 153 -8.00 -15.40 -29.61
N PHE A 154 -7.16 -14.49 -30.04
CA PHE A 154 -6.31 -13.67 -29.16
C PHE A 154 -7.14 -12.90 -28.12
N TRP A 155 -8.28 -12.34 -28.53
CA TRP A 155 -9.10 -11.53 -27.61
C TRP A 155 -9.63 -12.37 -26.44
N LEU A 156 -10.26 -13.51 -26.75
CA LEU A 156 -10.88 -14.36 -25.73
C LEU A 156 -9.83 -15.01 -24.82
N SER A 157 -8.77 -15.57 -25.42
CA SER A 157 -7.68 -16.23 -24.68
C SER A 157 -6.99 -15.26 -23.74
N THR A 158 -6.68 -14.04 -24.20
CA THR A 158 -6.01 -13.02 -23.38
C THR A 158 -6.90 -12.55 -22.22
N VAL A 159 -8.20 -12.30 -22.44
CA VAL A 159 -9.12 -11.93 -21.36
C VAL A 159 -9.18 -13.04 -20.29
N VAL A 160 -9.31 -14.29 -20.69
CA VAL A 160 -9.37 -15.42 -19.76
C VAL A 160 -8.06 -15.56 -18.98
N ILE A 161 -6.92 -15.54 -19.69
CA ILE A 161 -5.59 -15.69 -19.04
C ILE A 161 -5.32 -14.56 -18.07
N LEU A 162 -5.58 -13.31 -18.44
CA LEU A 162 -5.38 -12.16 -17.53
C LEU A 162 -6.31 -12.21 -16.32
N THR A 163 -7.56 -12.66 -16.50
CA THR A 163 -8.51 -12.82 -15.40
C THR A 163 -8.04 -13.90 -14.43
N VAL A 164 -7.66 -15.07 -14.93
CA VAL A 164 -7.11 -16.16 -14.11
C VAL A 164 -5.79 -15.72 -13.43
N GLY A 165 -4.92 -15.03 -14.17
CA GLY A 165 -3.67 -14.48 -13.64
C GLY A 165 -3.90 -13.53 -12.47
N THR A 166 -4.83 -12.58 -12.60
CA THR A 166 -5.18 -11.64 -11.52
C THR A 166 -5.77 -12.36 -10.30
N LEU A 167 -6.66 -13.33 -10.52
CA LEU A 167 -7.23 -14.13 -9.42
C LEU A 167 -6.16 -14.95 -8.71
N PHE A 168 -5.19 -15.48 -9.45
CA PHE A 168 -4.07 -16.20 -8.87
C PHE A 168 -3.18 -15.27 -8.02
N VAL A 169 -2.85 -14.07 -8.51
CA VAL A 169 -2.07 -13.08 -7.75
C VAL A 169 -2.83 -12.63 -6.50
N MET A 170 -4.16 -12.42 -6.59
CA MET A 170 -5.01 -12.14 -5.45
C MET A 170 -4.93 -13.28 -4.41
N TRP A 171 -5.07 -14.54 -4.86
CA TRP A 171 -4.96 -15.71 -3.99
C TRP A 171 -3.58 -15.80 -3.32
N LEU A 172 -2.49 -15.51 -4.03
CA LEU A 172 -1.15 -15.42 -3.44
C LEU A 172 -1.11 -14.36 -2.33
N GLY A 173 -1.66 -13.18 -2.57
CA GLY A 173 -1.75 -12.10 -1.56
C GLY A 173 -2.52 -12.52 -0.31
N GLU A 174 -3.67 -13.17 -0.48
CA GLU A 174 -4.45 -13.70 0.65
C GLU A 174 -3.67 -14.77 1.42
N LYS A 175 -2.98 -15.68 0.74
CA LYS A 175 -2.16 -16.73 1.39
C LYS A 175 -0.98 -16.15 2.16
N ILE A 176 -0.34 -15.09 1.66
CA ILE A 176 0.71 -14.38 2.40
C ILE A 176 0.10 -13.73 3.65
N THR A 177 -1.07 -13.10 3.55
CA THR A 177 -1.74 -12.48 4.70
C THR A 177 -2.13 -13.49 5.77
N ASP A 178 -2.64 -14.66 5.36
CA ASP A 178 -3.14 -15.69 6.28
C ASP A 178 -2.01 -16.44 6.99
N LYS A 179 -0.97 -16.84 6.26
CA LYS A 179 0.08 -17.76 6.74
C LYS A 179 1.50 -17.19 6.73
N GLY A 180 1.68 -16.03 6.12
CA GLY A 180 2.97 -15.37 5.99
C GLY A 180 3.16 -14.22 6.98
N LEU A 181 3.91 -13.21 6.54
CA LEU A 181 4.17 -11.97 7.26
C LEU A 181 3.48 -10.80 6.55
N GLY A 182 2.90 -9.90 7.32
CA GLY A 182 2.36 -8.64 6.81
C GLY A 182 1.08 -8.79 5.97
N ASN A 183 0.72 -7.70 5.32
CA ASN A 183 -0.37 -7.69 4.35
C ASN A 183 0.16 -8.14 2.98
N GLY A 184 -0.25 -9.32 2.53
CA GLY A 184 0.27 -9.95 1.31
C GLY A 184 0.03 -9.14 0.04
N THR A 185 -1.12 -8.44 -0.07
CA THR A 185 -1.40 -7.58 -1.22
C THR A 185 -0.40 -6.42 -1.30
N SER A 186 -0.12 -5.79 -0.16
CA SER A 186 0.84 -4.69 -0.06
C SER A 186 2.28 -5.14 -0.32
N ILE A 187 2.64 -6.34 0.14
CA ILE A 187 3.96 -6.93 -0.11
C ILE A 187 4.16 -7.23 -1.60
N ILE A 188 3.15 -7.77 -2.29
CA ILE A 188 3.23 -8.03 -3.74
C ILE A 188 3.47 -6.72 -4.50
N ILE A 189 2.77 -5.63 -4.15
CA ILE A 189 2.97 -4.31 -4.76
C ILE A 189 4.38 -3.80 -4.48
N MET A 190 4.82 -3.85 -3.22
CA MET A 190 6.16 -3.42 -2.81
C MET A 190 7.25 -4.15 -3.59
N VAL A 191 7.12 -5.47 -3.75
CA VAL A 191 8.08 -6.29 -4.52
C VAL A 191 8.05 -5.92 -6.00
N GLY A 192 6.88 -5.63 -6.56
CA GLY A 192 6.75 -5.10 -7.93
C GLY A 192 7.54 -3.80 -8.10
N ILE A 193 7.34 -2.84 -7.23
CA ILE A 193 8.04 -1.55 -7.24
C ILE A 193 9.55 -1.75 -7.09
N LEU A 194 9.97 -2.50 -6.07
CA LEU A 194 11.38 -2.74 -5.75
C LEU A 194 12.13 -3.43 -6.90
N ALA A 195 11.47 -4.30 -7.65
CA ALA A 195 12.07 -5.02 -8.76
C ALA A 195 12.47 -4.13 -9.94
N ARG A 196 11.86 -2.94 -10.08
CA ARG A 196 12.22 -1.97 -11.13
C ARG A 196 13.30 -0.98 -10.70
N LEU A 197 13.56 -0.86 -9.40
CA LEU A 197 14.54 0.09 -8.87
C LEU A 197 15.94 -0.08 -9.47
N PRO A 198 16.54 -1.30 -9.59
CA PRO A 198 17.85 -1.47 -10.18
C PRO A 198 17.93 -1.02 -11.64
N GLN A 199 16.86 -1.30 -12.42
CA GLN A 199 16.79 -0.89 -13.83
C GLN A 199 16.64 0.63 -13.97
N ALA A 200 15.79 1.26 -13.16
CA ALA A 200 15.60 2.70 -13.15
C ALA A 200 16.90 3.43 -12.73
N PHE A 201 17.58 2.92 -11.71
CA PHE A 201 18.88 3.43 -11.27
C PHE A 201 19.93 3.31 -12.37
N GLY A 202 20.02 2.16 -13.07
CA GLY A 202 20.92 1.95 -14.18
C GLY A 202 20.67 2.89 -15.37
N GLN A 203 19.40 3.17 -15.69
CA GLN A 203 19.02 4.13 -16.73
C GLN A 203 19.43 5.56 -16.35
N GLU A 204 19.22 5.99 -15.11
CA GLU A 204 19.64 7.30 -14.62
C GLU A 204 21.17 7.42 -14.62
N TRP A 205 21.88 6.40 -14.13
CA TRP A 205 23.34 6.35 -14.18
C TRP A 205 23.87 6.53 -15.61
N ALA A 206 23.31 5.77 -16.56
CA ALA A 206 23.71 5.89 -17.97
C ALA A 206 23.43 7.29 -18.53
N ALA A 207 22.26 7.87 -18.24
CA ALA A 207 21.88 9.21 -18.68
C ALA A 207 22.76 10.32 -18.07
N ARG A 208 23.23 10.14 -16.84
CA ARG A 208 24.11 11.11 -16.15
C ARG A 208 25.58 10.96 -16.50
N SER A 209 26.05 9.74 -16.68
CA SER A 209 27.46 9.47 -17.04
C SER A 209 27.83 10.06 -18.39
N THR A 210 26.92 10.14 -19.34
CA THR A 210 27.13 10.76 -20.66
C THR A 210 27.32 12.28 -20.60
N ARG A 211 26.86 12.94 -19.49
CA ARG A 211 27.00 14.39 -19.28
C ARG A 211 28.28 14.81 -18.55
N GLY A 212 29.22 13.88 -18.34
CA GLY A 212 30.49 14.13 -17.68
C GLY A 212 30.38 14.39 -16.16
N ALA A 213 31.39 15.11 -15.61
CA ALA A 213 31.49 15.35 -14.15
C ALA A 213 30.27 16.09 -13.54
N GLY A 214 29.65 17.00 -14.29
CA GLY A 214 28.43 17.70 -13.85
C GLY A 214 27.23 16.76 -13.69
N GLY A 215 27.12 15.72 -14.52
CA GLY A 215 26.05 14.72 -14.40
C GLY A 215 26.18 13.88 -13.14
N LEU A 216 27.38 13.46 -12.76
CA LEU A 216 27.63 12.68 -11.55
C LEU A 216 27.35 13.50 -10.27
N LEU A 217 27.68 14.80 -10.28
CA LEU A 217 27.36 15.69 -9.15
C LEU A 217 25.83 15.80 -8.95
N ILE A 218 25.06 15.97 -10.04
CA ILE A 218 23.60 16.01 -9.97
C ILE A 218 23.07 14.70 -9.40
N MET A 219 23.58 13.55 -9.85
CA MET A 219 23.17 12.23 -9.32
C MET A 219 23.43 12.08 -7.83
N LEU A 220 24.55 12.60 -7.33
CA LEU A 220 24.84 12.60 -5.88
C LEU A 220 23.79 13.42 -5.13
N ILE A 221 23.44 14.60 -5.64
CA ILE A 221 22.38 15.45 -5.07
C ILE A 221 21.05 14.70 -5.07
N GLU A 222 20.71 14.03 -6.16
CA GLU A 222 19.49 13.21 -6.28
C GLU A 222 19.43 12.14 -5.18
N ILE A 223 20.51 11.39 -4.95
CA ILE A 223 20.56 10.37 -3.90
C ILE A 223 20.38 10.98 -2.51
N VAL A 224 21.00 12.12 -2.21
CA VAL A 224 20.82 12.82 -0.92
C VAL A 224 19.37 13.24 -0.73
N PHE A 225 18.72 13.79 -1.78
CA PHE A 225 17.29 14.12 -1.73
C PHE A 225 16.41 12.89 -1.55
N LEU A 226 16.72 11.77 -2.22
CA LEU A 226 15.99 10.53 -2.05
C LEU A 226 15.99 10.07 -0.58
N ILE A 227 17.17 10.09 0.06
CA ILE A 227 17.30 9.75 1.48
C ILE A 227 16.48 10.72 2.35
N ALA A 228 16.54 12.02 2.06
CA ALA A 228 15.78 13.02 2.80
C ALA A 228 14.26 12.80 2.68
N VAL A 229 13.76 12.46 1.49
CA VAL A 229 12.34 12.14 1.24
C VAL A 229 11.94 10.87 1.99
N ILE A 230 12.77 9.81 1.96
CA ILE A 230 12.53 8.57 2.71
C ILE A 230 12.39 8.88 4.22
N LEU A 231 13.30 9.67 4.78
CA LEU A 231 13.23 10.07 6.19
C LEU A 231 11.96 10.88 6.49
N GLY A 232 11.59 11.80 5.62
CA GLY A 232 10.35 12.58 5.74
C GLY A 232 9.10 11.67 5.73
N ILE A 233 9.05 10.67 4.85
CA ILE A 233 7.95 9.71 4.79
C ILE A 233 7.91 8.83 6.06
N ILE A 234 9.06 8.36 6.55
CA ILE A 234 9.13 7.60 7.81
C ILE A 234 8.55 8.43 8.96
N MET A 235 8.94 9.71 9.07
CA MET A 235 8.40 10.61 10.10
C MET A 235 6.88 10.80 9.95
N LEU A 236 6.36 10.90 8.71
CA LEU A 236 4.93 11.03 8.43
C LEU A 236 4.15 9.77 8.84
N VAL A 237 4.66 8.58 8.49
CA VAL A 237 3.98 7.30 8.76
C VAL A 237 4.03 6.94 10.25
N GLN A 238 5.16 7.22 10.93
CA GLN A 238 5.32 6.97 12.36
C GLN A 238 4.77 8.09 13.25
N GLY A 239 4.46 9.25 12.68
CA GLY A 239 3.96 10.41 13.40
C GLY A 239 2.69 10.09 14.19
N THR A 240 2.72 10.25 15.52
CA THR A 240 1.58 10.00 16.40
C THR A 240 1.38 11.13 17.38
N ARG A 241 0.13 11.57 17.57
CA ARG A 241 -0.26 12.46 18.68
C ARG A 241 -0.69 11.61 19.87
N LYS A 242 0.00 11.72 20.98
CA LYS A 242 -0.32 11.00 22.22
C LYS A 242 -1.33 11.80 23.04
N VAL A 243 -2.55 11.27 23.22
CA VAL A 243 -3.59 11.86 24.08
C VAL A 243 -3.54 11.14 25.43
N PRO A 244 -3.36 11.87 26.57
CA PRO A 244 -3.30 11.23 27.88
C PRO A 244 -4.67 10.69 28.26
N VAL A 245 -4.71 9.43 28.71
CA VAL A 245 -5.89 8.73 29.23
C VAL A 245 -5.57 8.19 30.62
N ASN A 246 -6.40 8.52 31.60
CA ASN A 246 -6.30 7.97 32.94
C ASN A 246 -7.33 6.86 33.12
N TYR A 247 -6.92 5.73 33.68
CA TYR A 247 -7.82 4.67 34.09
C TYR A 247 -8.10 4.77 35.59
N ALA A 248 -9.37 4.57 35.97
CA ALA A 248 -9.78 4.58 37.37
C ALA A 248 -9.04 3.49 38.14
N LYS A 249 -8.61 3.82 39.35
CA LYS A 249 -8.05 2.84 40.29
C LYS A 249 -9.15 1.89 40.75
N GLN A 250 -8.91 0.59 40.62
CA GLN A 250 -9.78 -0.43 41.19
C GLN A 250 -9.18 -0.90 42.52
N ILE A 251 -9.95 -0.88 43.60
CA ILE A 251 -9.58 -1.40 44.90
C ILE A 251 -10.25 -2.76 45.05
N VAL A 252 -9.44 -3.82 45.10
CA VAL A 252 -9.91 -5.19 45.34
C VAL A 252 -9.30 -5.65 46.65
N GLY A 253 -10.11 -5.63 47.73
CA GLY A 253 -9.63 -5.86 49.08
C GLY A 253 -8.65 -4.76 49.53
N ASN A 254 -7.54 -5.12 50.11
CA ASN A 254 -6.51 -4.19 50.61
C ASN A 254 -5.44 -3.80 49.56
N ARG A 255 -5.65 -4.17 48.30
CA ARG A 255 -4.70 -3.87 47.20
C ARG A 255 -5.32 -2.95 46.15
N GLN A 256 -4.58 -1.91 45.78
CA GLN A 256 -4.96 -1.01 44.70
C GLN A 256 -4.40 -1.55 43.38
N PHE A 257 -5.29 -1.78 42.40
CA PHE A 257 -4.93 -2.15 41.03
C PHE A 257 -5.36 -1.03 40.09
N GLY A 258 -4.52 -0.71 39.09
CA GLY A 258 -4.80 0.31 38.09
C GLY A 258 -4.33 1.70 38.50
N GLY A 259 -4.83 2.73 37.84
CA GLY A 259 -4.38 4.12 38.02
C GLY A 259 -3.14 4.46 37.16
N ALA A 260 -2.78 3.61 36.23
CA ALA A 260 -1.73 3.91 35.28
C ALA A 260 -2.18 5.00 34.28
N ARG A 261 -1.30 5.97 34.09
CA ARG A 261 -1.47 6.98 33.05
C ARG A 261 -1.04 6.36 31.71
N ASN A 262 -1.99 6.17 30.84
CA ASN A 262 -1.75 5.63 29.50
C ASN A 262 -1.93 6.73 28.44
N PHE A 263 -1.42 6.48 27.24
CA PHE A 263 -1.57 7.40 26.12
C PHE A 263 -2.32 6.70 24.98
N LEU A 264 -3.32 7.39 24.42
CA LEU A 264 -3.99 6.99 23.22
C LEU A 264 -3.19 7.54 22.01
N PRO A 265 -2.50 6.69 21.22
CA PRO A 265 -1.73 7.17 20.06
C PRO A 265 -2.67 7.40 18.87
N LEU A 266 -2.83 8.65 18.45
CA LEU A 266 -3.54 9.02 17.24
C LEU A 266 -2.52 9.23 16.11
N LYS A 267 -2.58 8.41 15.06
CA LYS A 267 -1.65 8.50 13.92
C LYS A 267 -1.97 9.75 13.09
N VAL A 268 -0.93 10.50 12.68
CA VAL A 268 -1.05 11.65 11.78
C VAL A 268 -1.55 11.19 10.41
N ASN A 269 -1.02 10.09 9.91
CA ASN A 269 -1.50 9.44 8.71
C ASN A 269 -2.33 8.20 9.10
N ALA A 270 -3.57 8.42 9.59
CA ALA A 270 -4.49 7.34 9.93
C ALA A 270 -5.04 6.63 8.68
N SER A 271 -5.15 7.34 7.56
CA SER A 271 -5.64 6.82 6.28
C SER A 271 -4.62 5.98 5.51
N GLY A 272 -3.35 6.00 5.92
CA GLY A 272 -2.28 5.23 5.26
C GLY A 272 -2.02 5.70 3.81
N VAL A 273 -1.88 4.75 2.91
CA VAL A 273 -1.57 4.98 1.48
C VAL A 273 -2.83 5.10 0.62
N MET A 274 -3.98 4.70 1.15
CA MET A 274 -5.24 4.58 0.40
C MET A 274 -5.67 5.87 -0.31
N PRO A 275 -5.64 7.07 0.28
CA PRO A 275 -6.05 8.31 -0.40
C PRO A 275 -5.30 8.57 -1.69
N ILE A 276 -4.01 8.25 -1.71
CA ILE A 276 -3.16 8.44 -2.89
C ILE A 276 -3.54 7.47 -4.01
N ILE A 277 -3.82 6.20 -3.67
CA ILE A 277 -4.27 5.19 -4.63
C ILE A 277 -5.63 5.59 -5.22
N PHE A 278 -6.56 6.11 -4.40
CA PHE A 278 -7.85 6.63 -4.87
C PHE A 278 -7.70 7.80 -5.82
N ALA A 279 -6.87 8.78 -5.48
CA ALA A 279 -6.61 9.93 -6.33
C ALA A 279 -6.07 9.50 -7.70
N GLN A 280 -5.13 8.54 -7.73
CA GLN A 280 -4.61 7.99 -8.98
C GLN A 280 -5.67 7.22 -9.77
N ALA A 281 -6.49 6.41 -9.11
CA ALA A 281 -7.55 5.66 -9.78
C ALA A 281 -8.55 6.59 -10.47
N ILE A 282 -8.92 7.71 -9.83
CA ILE A 282 -9.84 8.71 -10.43
C ILE A 282 -9.17 9.45 -11.59
N LEU A 283 -7.91 9.85 -11.44
CA LEU A 283 -7.18 10.52 -12.52
C LEU A 283 -6.89 9.59 -13.72
N PHE A 284 -6.95 8.28 -13.51
CA PHE A 284 -6.83 7.30 -14.59
C PHE A 284 -8.10 7.20 -15.45
N LEU A 285 -9.28 7.50 -14.90
CA LEU A 285 -10.55 7.39 -15.65
C LEU A 285 -10.58 8.22 -16.95
N PRO A 286 -10.17 9.51 -16.98
CA PRO A 286 -10.13 10.27 -18.21
C PRO A 286 -9.27 9.65 -19.30
N THR A 287 -8.15 9.03 -18.93
CA THR A 287 -7.23 8.39 -19.90
C THR A 287 -7.84 7.13 -20.52
N VAL A 288 -8.64 6.38 -19.76
CA VAL A 288 -9.38 5.20 -20.25
C VAL A 288 -10.45 5.63 -21.24
N PHE A 289 -11.20 6.69 -20.93
CA PHE A 289 -12.27 7.19 -21.82
C PHE A 289 -11.74 7.71 -23.16
N THR A 290 -10.54 8.26 -23.20
CA THR A 290 -9.89 8.74 -24.43
C THR A 290 -9.12 7.65 -25.18
N GLY A 291 -9.23 6.38 -24.75
CA GLY A 291 -8.57 5.24 -25.38
C GLY A 291 -7.04 5.31 -25.35
N PHE A 292 -6.48 5.86 -24.28
CA PHE A 292 -5.03 6.05 -24.07
C PHE A 292 -4.32 6.94 -25.11
N LYS A 293 -5.06 7.61 -25.99
CA LYS A 293 -4.46 8.47 -27.02
C LYS A 293 -3.97 9.82 -26.52
N GLY A 294 -4.44 10.24 -25.32
CA GLY A 294 -4.02 11.51 -24.71
C GLY A 294 -4.33 12.75 -25.54
N GLU A 295 -5.35 12.71 -26.39
CA GLU A 295 -5.77 13.82 -27.25
C GLU A 295 -6.62 14.83 -26.47
N GLY A 296 -6.46 16.11 -26.79
CA GLY A 296 -7.23 17.18 -26.18
C GLY A 296 -6.96 17.38 -24.69
N TRP A 297 -8.03 17.59 -23.91
CA TRP A 297 -7.96 17.85 -22.46
C TRP A 297 -7.40 16.69 -21.64
N ALA A 298 -7.48 15.45 -22.12
CA ALA A 298 -6.96 14.28 -21.44
C ALA A 298 -5.42 14.24 -21.36
N ARG A 299 -4.71 14.99 -22.23
CA ARG A 299 -3.26 15.11 -22.17
C ARG A 299 -2.80 15.67 -20.82
N HIS A 300 -3.51 16.64 -20.28
CA HIS A 300 -3.20 17.26 -18.98
C HIS A 300 -3.30 16.26 -17.81
N PHE A 301 -4.04 15.17 -17.96
CA PHE A 301 -4.16 14.12 -16.93
C PHE A 301 -3.21 12.93 -17.17
N THR A 302 -2.49 12.93 -18.28
CA THR A 302 -1.54 11.87 -18.60
C THR A 302 -0.11 12.22 -18.15
N ASP A 303 0.25 13.50 -18.23
CA ASP A 303 1.61 13.98 -17.94
C ASP A 303 1.74 14.44 -16.48
N HIS A 304 2.56 13.74 -15.68
CA HIS A 304 2.80 14.07 -14.26
C HIS A 304 3.56 15.37 -14.05
N THR A 305 4.20 15.89 -15.08
CA THR A 305 4.91 17.17 -15.06
C THR A 305 4.00 18.37 -15.33
N ASP A 306 2.74 18.12 -15.73
CA ASP A 306 1.79 19.20 -15.97
C ASP A 306 1.31 19.81 -14.65
N VAL A 307 1.30 21.13 -14.54
CA VAL A 307 0.85 21.87 -13.37
C VAL A 307 -0.61 21.58 -13.06
N ILE A 308 -1.45 21.43 -14.09
CA ILE A 308 -2.87 21.09 -13.93
C ILE A 308 -3.02 19.73 -13.26
N TYR A 309 -2.25 18.73 -13.72
CA TYR A 309 -2.19 17.40 -13.07
C TYR A 309 -1.83 17.52 -11.59
N MET A 310 -0.76 18.24 -11.26
CA MET A 310 -0.27 18.37 -9.89
C MET A 310 -1.31 19.03 -8.97
N ILE A 311 -2.01 20.06 -9.44
CA ILE A 311 -3.05 20.76 -8.67
C ILE A 311 -4.25 19.84 -8.42
N VAL A 312 -4.79 19.22 -9.48
CA VAL A 312 -5.96 18.34 -9.37
C VAL A 312 -5.64 17.12 -8.53
N TYR A 313 -4.45 16.53 -8.72
CA TYR A 313 -3.98 15.40 -7.94
C TYR A 313 -3.86 15.73 -6.44
N SER A 314 -3.22 16.88 -6.11
CA SER A 314 -3.09 17.32 -4.72
C SER A 314 -4.46 17.56 -4.07
N PHE A 315 -5.37 18.19 -4.79
CA PHE A 315 -6.74 18.39 -4.31
C PHE A 315 -7.45 17.06 -4.04
N CYS A 316 -7.37 16.11 -4.97
CA CYS A 316 -7.95 14.78 -4.80
C CYS A 316 -7.33 14.04 -3.61
N VAL A 317 -6.00 14.07 -3.44
CA VAL A 317 -5.34 13.42 -2.31
C VAL A 317 -5.83 14.01 -0.98
N ILE A 318 -5.92 15.33 -0.87
CA ILE A 318 -6.42 15.99 0.34
C ILE A 318 -7.87 15.60 0.61
N ALA A 319 -8.75 15.70 -0.39
CA ALA A 319 -10.17 15.36 -0.26
C ALA A 319 -10.36 13.90 0.18
N PHE A 320 -9.64 12.96 -0.45
CA PHE A 320 -9.70 11.55 -0.09
C PHE A 320 -9.08 11.25 1.28
N THR A 321 -8.06 11.99 1.70
CA THR A 321 -7.49 11.83 3.04
C THR A 321 -8.52 12.17 4.12
N PHE A 322 -9.24 13.27 3.97
CA PHE A 322 -10.33 13.64 4.89
C PHE A 322 -11.45 12.60 4.85
N LEU A 323 -11.92 12.24 3.65
CA LEU A 323 -12.97 11.26 3.48
C LEU A 323 -12.60 9.93 4.14
N TYR A 324 -11.41 9.42 3.84
CA TYR A 324 -10.97 8.12 4.33
C TYR A 324 -10.68 8.13 5.84
N THR A 325 -10.15 9.22 6.38
CA THR A 325 -9.97 9.38 7.84
C THR A 325 -11.31 9.37 8.56
N ALA A 326 -12.31 10.11 8.04
CA ALA A 326 -13.66 10.12 8.61
C ALA A 326 -14.34 8.75 8.61
N LEU A 327 -13.95 7.85 7.68
CA LEU A 327 -14.50 6.50 7.54
C LEU A 327 -13.89 5.50 8.50
N ILE A 328 -12.56 5.52 8.63
CA ILE A 328 -11.83 4.59 9.50
C ILE A 328 -12.01 4.98 10.95
N PHE A 329 -12.06 6.26 11.21
CA PHE A 329 -12.02 6.81 12.54
C PHE A 329 -13.41 7.18 13.02
N ASN A 330 -13.94 6.42 13.99
CA ASN A 330 -15.24 6.70 14.62
C ASN A 330 -15.02 7.22 16.05
N PRO A 331 -15.05 8.55 16.29
CA PRO A 331 -14.80 9.12 17.60
C PRO A 331 -15.80 8.66 18.67
N LYS A 332 -17.06 8.41 18.27
CA LYS A 332 -18.10 7.94 19.20
C LYS A 332 -17.78 6.55 19.72
N GLN A 333 -17.43 5.63 18.83
CA GLN A 333 -17.06 4.27 19.22
C GLN A 333 -15.86 4.26 20.17
N MET A 334 -14.83 5.06 19.88
CA MET A 334 -13.66 5.18 20.75
C MET A 334 -13.99 5.76 22.13
N ALA A 335 -14.85 6.78 22.19
CA ALA A 335 -15.29 7.36 23.45
C ALA A 335 -16.11 6.34 24.30
N ASP A 336 -16.94 5.51 23.64
CA ASP A 336 -17.71 4.45 24.29
C ASP A 336 -16.80 3.32 24.79
N GLU A 337 -15.78 2.93 24.02
CA GLU A 337 -14.78 1.95 24.45
C GLU A 337 -13.96 2.44 25.64
N LEU A 338 -13.52 3.70 25.62
CA LEU A 338 -12.86 4.32 26.77
C LEU A 338 -13.76 4.31 28.02
N LYS A 339 -15.04 4.69 27.86
CA LYS A 339 -16.01 4.67 28.95
C LYS A 339 -16.23 3.25 29.50
N ARG A 340 -16.37 2.24 28.66
CA ARG A 340 -16.52 0.83 29.06
C ARG A 340 -15.33 0.31 29.85
N ASN A 341 -14.13 0.76 29.48
CA ASN A 341 -12.87 0.39 30.13
C ASN A 341 -12.53 1.29 31.33
N ASN A 342 -13.48 2.10 31.84
CA ASN A 342 -13.27 3.08 32.91
C ASN A 342 -12.09 4.04 32.67
N GLY A 343 -11.80 4.33 31.39
CA GLY A 343 -10.82 5.31 30.95
C GLY A 343 -11.47 6.68 30.76
N PHE A 344 -10.77 7.74 31.11
CA PHE A 344 -11.20 9.11 30.87
C PHE A 344 -10.04 10.00 30.49
N ILE A 345 -10.32 11.03 29.71
CA ILE A 345 -9.35 12.06 29.33
C ILE A 345 -9.41 13.15 30.42
N PRO A 346 -8.26 13.53 31.02
CA PRO A 346 -8.24 14.59 32.02
C PRO A 346 -8.84 15.90 31.50
N GLY A 347 -9.79 16.47 32.22
CA GLY A 347 -10.46 17.73 31.86
C GLY A 347 -11.65 17.58 30.89
N VAL A 348 -11.98 16.37 30.44
CA VAL A 348 -13.12 16.14 29.53
C VAL A 348 -14.11 15.15 30.16
N LYS A 349 -15.40 15.45 30.11
CA LYS A 349 -16.44 14.53 30.63
C LYS A 349 -16.54 13.29 29.75
N PRO A 350 -16.64 12.06 30.34
CA PRO A 350 -16.84 10.83 29.58
C PRO A 350 -18.12 10.85 28.73
N GLY A 351 -18.08 10.25 27.55
CA GLY A 351 -19.20 10.15 26.61
C GLY A 351 -19.09 11.10 25.42
N GLN A 352 -20.16 11.79 25.04
CA GLN A 352 -20.19 12.64 23.86
C GLN A 352 -19.10 13.74 23.87
N PRO A 353 -18.83 14.48 24.98
CA PRO A 353 -17.76 15.47 25.01
C PRO A 353 -16.38 14.87 24.72
N THR A 354 -16.14 13.62 25.12
CA THR A 354 -14.88 12.90 24.79
C THR A 354 -14.82 12.60 23.29
N ALA A 355 -15.93 12.20 22.66
CA ALA A 355 -16.00 11.98 21.23
C ALA A 355 -15.71 13.26 20.44
N ASP A 356 -16.31 14.38 20.83
CA ASP A 356 -16.13 15.68 20.18
C ASP A 356 -14.68 16.18 20.34
N TYR A 357 -14.08 15.97 21.52
CA TYR A 357 -12.67 16.32 21.76
C TYR A 357 -11.71 15.50 20.87
N ILE A 358 -11.92 14.17 20.79
CA ILE A 358 -11.10 13.29 19.95
C ILE A 358 -11.31 13.64 18.48
N GLY A 359 -12.55 13.91 18.03
CA GLY A 359 -12.86 14.35 16.68
C GLY A 359 -12.12 15.63 16.29
N THR A 360 -12.17 16.66 17.16
CA THR A 360 -11.48 17.92 16.92
C THR A 360 -9.96 17.75 16.80
N ILE A 361 -9.37 16.86 17.61
CA ILE A 361 -7.93 16.55 17.51
C ILE A 361 -7.64 15.88 16.16
N MET A 362 -8.45 14.91 15.75
CA MET A 362 -8.26 14.21 14.48
C MET A 362 -8.36 15.16 13.29
N ASP A 363 -9.35 16.03 13.25
CA ASP A 363 -9.50 17.02 12.16
C ASP A 363 -8.26 17.92 12.05
N ARG A 364 -7.75 18.38 13.19
CA ARG A 364 -6.53 19.22 13.23
C ARG A 364 -5.26 18.49 12.82
N ILE A 365 -5.17 17.18 13.07
CA ILE A 365 -4.00 16.36 12.70
C ILE A 365 -4.10 15.90 11.25
N THR A 366 -5.30 15.63 10.75
CA THR A 366 -5.53 15.16 9.38
C THR A 366 -5.13 16.21 8.35
N LEU A 367 -5.35 17.50 8.61
CA LEU A 367 -5.02 18.56 7.66
C LEU A 367 -3.50 18.59 7.31
N PRO A 368 -2.56 18.74 8.28
CA PRO A 368 -1.14 18.71 7.96
C PRO A 368 -0.71 17.35 7.37
N GLY A 369 -1.31 16.24 7.83
CA GLY A 369 -1.08 14.92 7.25
C GLY A 369 -1.48 14.84 5.78
N ALA A 370 -2.65 15.36 5.42
CA ALA A 370 -3.14 15.40 4.04
C ALA A 370 -2.28 16.27 3.12
N VAL A 371 -1.85 17.44 3.61
CA VAL A 371 -0.96 18.33 2.86
C VAL A 371 0.41 17.68 2.62
N LEU A 372 0.98 17.03 3.63
CA LEU A 372 2.25 16.31 3.48
C LEU A 372 2.10 15.11 2.52
N LEU A 373 1.00 14.37 2.58
CA LEU A 373 0.69 13.30 1.64
C LEU A 373 0.58 13.81 0.20
N ALA A 374 -0.12 14.93 -0.01
CA ALA A 374 -0.24 15.56 -1.32
C ALA A 374 1.13 16.00 -1.84
N LEU A 375 1.95 16.61 -0.99
CA LEU A 375 3.31 17.02 -1.33
C LEU A 375 4.15 15.82 -1.76
N VAL A 376 4.16 14.74 -0.98
CA VAL A 376 4.85 13.49 -1.35
C VAL A 376 4.34 12.96 -2.68
N GLY A 377 3.05 13.08 -2.96
CA GLY A 377 2.42 12.63 -4.19
C GLY A 377 2.92 13.35 -5.45
N ILE A 378 3.18 14.65 -5.36
CA ILE A 378 3.63 15.46 -6.50
C ILE A 378 5.16 15.55 -6.64
N LEU A 379 5.92 15.08 -5.64
CA LEU A 379 7.39 15.12 -5.67
C LEU A 379 8.01 14.55 -6.96
N PRO A 380 7.56 13.41 -7.52
CA PRO A 380 8.11 12.88 -8.77
C PRO A 380 8.09 13.88 -9.91
N GLY A 381 6.96 14.57 -10.11
CA GLY A 381 6.81 15.59 -11.14
C GLY A 381 7.72 16.81 -10.90
N ILE A 382 7.80 17.28 -9.65
CA ILE A 382 8.67 18.40 -9.27
C ILE A 382 10.14 18.05 -9.51
N PHE A 383 10.61 16.89 -9.10
CA PHE A 383 12.00 16.46 -9.29
C PHE A 383 12.33 16.23 -10.76
N GLN A 384 11.40 15.72 -11.55
CA GLN A 384 11.58 15.60 -12.99
C GLN A 384 11.77 16.97 -13.67
N LEU A 385 11.02 17.99 -13.26
CA LEU A 385 11.15 19.35 -13.78
C LEU A 385 12.45 20.03 -13.32
N LEU A 386 12.82 19.89 -12.03
CA LEU A 386 13.99 20.58 -11.46
C LEU A 386 15.32 19.96 -11.90
N PHE A 387 15.42 18.64 -11.89
CA PHE A 387 16.69 17.94 -12.13
C PHE A 387 16.76 17.29 -13.51
N GLY A 388 15.65 17.25 -14.27
CA GLY A 388 15.59 16.58 -15.57
C GLY A 388 15.88 15.07 -15.45
N MET A 389 15.37 14.44 -14.38
CA MET A 389 15.50 13.00 -14.14
C MET A 389 14.79 12.18 -15.20
N THR A 390 15.27 10.95 -15.43
CA THR A 390 14.50 9.98 -16.20
C THR A 390 13.19 9.67 -15.48
N GLN A 391 12.10 9.53 -16.22
CA GLN A 391 10.78 9.28 -15.64
C GLN A 391 10.75 8.01 -14.78
N GLY A 392 11.45 6.95 -15.21
CA GLY A 392 11.56 5.72 -14.45
C GLY A 392 12.16 5.92 -13.07
N PHE A 393 13.18 6.78 -12.93
CA PHE A 393 13.83 7.06 -11.66
C PHE A 393 13.02 8.06 -10.81
N ALA A 394 12.42 9.07 -11.44
CA ALA A 394 11.59 10.06 -10.77
C ALA A 394 10.42 9.43 -9.98
N THR A 395 9.83 8.33 -10.49
CA THR A 395 8.74 7.62 -9.79
C THR A 395 9.15 7.02 -8.43
N PHE A 396 10.45 6.84 -8.18
CA PHE A 396 10.97 6.38 -6.89
C PHE A 396 11.23 7.52 -5.89
N PHE A 397 11.20 8.79 -6.32
CA PHE A 397 11.42 9.93 -5.43
C PHE A 397 10.21 10.34 -4.59
N GLY A 398 9.09 9.76 -4.83
CA GLY A 398 7.88 10.10 -4.09
C GLY A 398 6.67 9.39 -4.65
N GLY A 399 5.53 10.04 -4.48
CA GLY A 399 4.28 9.48 -4.91
C GLY A 399 3.92 8.21 -4.14
N THR A 400 3.08 7.40 -4.76
CA THR A 400 2.58 6.16 -4.18
C THR A 400 3.67 5.11 -3.99
N SER A 401 4.64 5.02 -4.92
CA SER A 401 5.64 3.95 -4.92
C SER A 401 6.48 3.95 -3.65
N LEU A 402 7.06 5.10 -3.30
CA LEU A 402 7.93 5.21 -2.14
C LEU A 402 7.14 5.13 -0.83
N LEU A 403 5.93 5.71 -0.80
CA LEU A 403 5.08 5.69 0.38
C LEU A 403 4.56 4.27 0.68
N ILE A 404 4.19 3.50 -0.36
CA ILE A 404 3.80 2.08 -0.21
C ILE A 404 5.01 1.28 0.29
N MET A 405 6.18 1.48 -0.32
CA MET A 405 7.39 0.74 0.08
C MET A 405 7.74 0.98 1.55
N VAL A 406 7.81 2.24 1.99
CA VAL A 406 8.11 2.59 3.38
C VAL A 406 7.01 2.11 4.33
N GLY A 407 5.74 2.30 3.98
CA GLY A 407 4.60 1.87 4.80
C GLY A 407 4.60 0.36 5.03
N VAL A 408 4.76 -0.43 3.97
CA VAL A 408 4.78 -1.90 4.06
C VAL A 408 5.98 -2.40 4.85
N ILE A 409 7.17 -1.81 4.66
CA ILE A 409 8.37 -2.17 5.43
C ILE A 409 8.14 -1.90 6.92
N LEU A 410 7.60 -0.73 7.27
CA LEU A 410 7.33 -0.37 8.67
C LEU A 410 6.27 -1.27 9.31
N ASP A 411 5.18 -1.56 8.59
CA ASP A 411 4.12 -2.45 9.08
C ASP A 411 4.63 -3.89 9.28
N THR A 412 5.45 -4.41 8.37
CA THR A 412 6.06 -5.75 8.51
C THR A 412 7.07 -5.81 9.64
N LEU A 413 7.90 -4.78 9.82
CA LEU A 413 8.83 -4.68 10.95
C LEU A 413 8.08 -4.65 12.28
N GLN A 414 7.01 -3.85 12.38
CA GLN A 414 6.19 -3.77 13.59
C GLN A 414 5.54 -5.13 13.93
N GLN A 415 5.11 -5.90 12.94
CA GLN A 415 4.58 -7.24 13.16
C GLN A 415 5.66 -8.21 13.65
N ILE A 416 6.87 -8.16 13.08
CA ILE A 416 8.00 -8.97 13.52
C ILE A 416 8.37 -8.63 14.97
N GLU A 417 8.47 -7.34 15.30
CA GLU A 417 8.75 -6.90 16.68
C GLU A 417 7.69 -7.38 17.67
N THR A 418 6.42 -7.29 17.30
CA THR A 418 5.32 -7.78 18.15
C THR A 418 5.42 -9.28 18.40
N GLN A 419 5.73 -10.08 17.38
CA GLN A 419 5.91 -11.54 17.54
C GLN A 419 7.14 -11.87 18.38
N LEU A 420 8.24 -11.13 18.24
CA LEU A 420 9.42 -11.28 19.07
C LEU A 420 9.13 -10.98 20.55
N LEU A 421 8.40 -9.90 20.84
CA LEU A 421 8.01 -9.52 22.19
C LEU A 421 7.11 -10.57 22.84
N MET A 422 6.09 -11.07 22.13
CA MET A 422 5.21 -12.13 22.66
C MET A 422 6.00 -13.36 23.11
N ARG A 423 6.97 -13.81 22.32
CA ARG A 423 7.82 -14.96 22.68
C ARG A 423 8.78 -14.71 23.83
N GLN A 424 9.27 -13.48 23.98
CA GLN A 424 10.08 -13.15 25.16
C GLN A 424 9.25 -13.25 26.45
N TYR A 425 7.97 -12.85 26.40
CA TYR A 425 7.04 -13.02 27.53
C TYR A 425 6.72 -14.49 27.82
N ASP A 426 6.49 -15.32 26.81
CA ASP A 426 6.27 -16.76 26.97
C ASP A 426 7.51 -17.46 27.55
N GLY A 427 8.71 -17.09 27.14
CA GLY A 427 9.95 -17.59 27.70
C GLY A 427 10.18 -17.19 29.16
N LEU A 428 9.74 -16.01 29.56
CA LEU A 428 9.79 -15.56 30.96
C LEU A 428 8.75 -16.28 31.83
N MET A 429 7.60 -16.60 31.27
CA MET A 429 6.56 -17.40 31.96
C MET A 429 6.96 -18.85 32.11
N SER A 430 7.53 -19.47 31.07
CA SER A 430 7.97 -20.87 31.10
C SER A 430 9.20 -21.10 31.97
N SER A 431 10.06 -20.07 32.13
CA SER A 431 11.25 -20.14 33.00
C SER A 431 10.97 -19.89 34.50
N GLY A 432 9.69 -19.74 34.89
CA GLY A 432 9.28 -19.56 36.30
C GLY A 432 9.70 -18.22 36.94
N ARG A 433 10.27 -17.29 36.17
CA ARG A 433 10.67 -15.96 36.66
C ARG A 433 9.50 -15.03 36.98
N ILE A 434 8.30 -15.32 36.43
CA ILE A 434 7.06 -14.64 36.79
C ILE A 434 6.16 -15.74 37.37
N GLN A 435 6.18 -15.94 38.71
CA GLN A 435 5.24 -16.82 39.37
C GLN A 435 3.84 -16.26 39.23
N GLY A 436 3.01 -16.89 38.42
CA GLY A 436 1.59 -16.61 38.37
C GLY A 436 0.92 -16.96 39.70
N ARG A 437 -0.13 -16.25 40.05
CA ARG A 437 -0.86 -16.23 41.32
C ARG A 437 -1.48 -17.59 41.74
N GLN A 438 -1.20 -18.72 41.08
CA GLN A 438 -1.80 -20.02 41.37
C GLN A 438 -0.99 -20.94 42.31
N ALA A 439 0.19 -20.54 42.77
CA ALA A 439 1.04 -21.39 43.60
C ALA A 439 0.83 -21.21 45.12
N VAL A 440 -0.21 -20.48 45.58
CA VAL A 440 -0.42 -20.20 47.01
C VAL A 440 -1.60 -20.96 47.63
N THR A 441 -2.33 -21.81 46.88
CA THR A 441 -3.52 -22.51 47.40
C THR A 441 -3.34 -24.02 47.62
N SER A 442 -2.10 -24.55 47.60
CA SER A 442 -1.87 -25.98 47.94
C SER A 442 -0.97 -26.15 49.17
N GLY A 443 -1.30 -25.44 50.24
CA GLY A 443 -0.60 -25.57 51.50
C GLY A 443 -1.46 -25.05 52.67
N ILE A 444 -2.56 -25.72 52.96
CA ILE A 444 -3.17 -25.89 54.29
C ILE A 444 -3.92 -27.24 54.28
#